data_43b287479a59b999fb7761f44235f3aa
#
_entry.id   43b287479a59b999fb7761f44235f3aa
#
_cell.length_a   1.000
_cell.length_b   1.000
_cell.length_c   1.000
_cell.angle_alpha   90.00
_cell.angle_beta   90.00
_cell.angle_gamma   90.00
#
_symmetry.space_group_name_H-M   'P 1'
#
loop_
_entity.id
_entity.type
_entity.pdbx_description
1 polymer ?
#
loop_
_entity_poly.entity_id
_entity_poly.type
_entity_poly.pdbx_seq_one_letter_code
_entity_poly.pdbx_strand_id
1 'polypeptide(L)'
;MNKSTCSAALAALALLGSAVAYSGPLGDFTEHGDIGAPKLAGRTTYNAASQEYVLTGSGTNLWGTKDEFQFAWRKLSGDFILQARVEFVGKGVDPHRKAGWIVRNSLDADAAYVSAAVHGDGLISQQSRASKGAETTEVKSAARGSDVIQLERRGNTYIFSSARFGEPYTTTHIEGLELGAEPYIGLFLCAHNPEVLEQAVFSNVRIIRPAKPDFIPYRDYIGTSLELLDVQSGKRQVIHSSRVPFEAPNWTPDGASLVFNSSGNDPDTRGRLYRFDLQKRQPFLIDTGFASRNNNDHVLSFDGTMQGISDQSTDAGQSTIFTLPARGGVPKRITALTPSYLHSWSPDGKWLLYTGGRNGNFDIYKIASDGSGKEIRLTTDPALDDGPEFTPDGKYIYFNSARTGLMQIWRMKTDGSEQTQITNDEYNNWFPHITPDGKSMVIISYVDKINPSEHPYYKRVYLRTLPLDGSTPPKVVAYVYGGQGTINVPSWSPDGKMLAFVSNSDQL
;
A
#
# COMPACT_ATOMS: atom_id res chain seq x y z
N MET A 1 0.17 14.88 56.14
CA MET A 1 0.22 13.42 55.97
C MET A 1 -0.87 13.03 54.97
N ASN A 2 -0.51 12.81 53.75
CA ASN A 2 -1.12 11.78 52.89
C ASN A 2 -0.32 11.74 51.59
N LYS A 3 0.45 10.68 51.46
CA LYS A 3 1.08 10.23 50.20
C LYS A 3 0.02 9.47 49.45
N SER A 4 -0.28 9.82 48.26
CA SER A 4 -0.74 8.88 47.23
C SER A 4 -0.95 9.62 45.92
N THR A 5 -0.25 9.19 44.93
CA THR A 5 -0.61 9.10 43.51
C THR A 5 0.53 9.54 42.60
N CYS A 6 1.37 8.59 42.32
CA CYS A 6 2.22 8.58 41.13
C CYS A 6 2.44 7.11 40.76
N SER A 7 1.54 6.52 40.03
CA SER A 7 1.75 5.14 39.48
C SER A 7 0.65 4.82 38.46
N ALA A 8 0.56 5.61 37.38
CA ALA A 8 -0.34 5.25 36.27
C ALA A 8 0.27 5.53 34.86
N ALA A 9 1.53 6.00 34.79
CA ALA A 9 2.10 6.40 33.52
C ALA A 9 3.08 5.40 32.89
N LEU A 10 3.31 4.22 33.49
CA LEU A 10 4.34 3.29 33.00
C LEU A 10 3.82 2.05 32.27
N ALA A 11 2.50 1.81 32.23
CA ALA A 11 1.99 0.56 31.64
C ALA A 11 1.69 0.63 30.12
N ALA A 12 1.59 1.83 29.55
CA ALA A 12 1.24 2.00 28.11
C ALA A 12 2.44 1.88 27.14
N LEU A 13 3.68 1.81 27.63
CA LEU A 13 4.88 1.77 26.77
C LEU A 13 5.30 0.38 26.31
N ALA A 14 4.67 -0.68 26.80
CA ALA A 14 5.17 -2.05 26.59
C ALA A 14 4.54 -2.81 25.42
N LEU A 15 3.52 -2.29 24.75
CA LEU A 15 2.76 -3.04 23.73
C LEU A 15 3.04 -2.63 22.26
N LEU A 16 3.72 -1.52 22.01
CA LEU A 16 4.26 -1.17 20.68
C LEU A 16 5.74 -1.56 20.57
N GLY A 17 6.14 -2.63 21.22
CA GLY A 17 7.44 -3.22 21.02
C GLY A 17 7.66 -3.42 19.54
N SER A 18 8.62 -2.69 18.97
CA SER A 18 9.11 -2.81 17.61
C SER A 18 9.38 -4.27 17.27
N ALA A 19 8.37 -4.96 16.73
CA ALA A 19 8.63 -6.08 15.88
C ALA A 19 9.15 -5.48 14.56
N VAL A 20 10.39 -5.02 14.55
CA VAL A 20 11.19 -5.11 13.32
C VAL A 20 11.09 -6.58 13.00
N ALA A 21 10.36 -6.94 11.94
CA ALA A 21 10.39 -8.28 11.42
C ALA A 21 11.87 -8.59 11.20
N TYR A 22 12.47 -9.40 12.08
CA TYR A 22 13.83 -9.87 11.92
C TYR A 22 13.77 -10.77 10.68
N SER A 23 13.96 -10.17 9.51
CA SER A 23 14.28 -10.94 8.33
C SER A 23 15.58 -11.65 8.64
N GLY A 24 15.57 -12.99 8.60
CA GLY A 24 16.77 -13.80 8.69
C GLY A 24 17.82 -13.34 7.65
N PRO A 25 18.99 -13.95 7.58
CA PRO A 25 20.01 -13.59 6.60
C PRO A 25 19.53 -13.62 5.13
N LEU A 26 18.34 -14.21 4.87
CA LEU A 26 17.66 -14.28 3.56
C LEU A 26 16.33 -13.51 3.50
N GLY A 27 16.14 -12.49 4.34
CA GLY A 27 14.92 -11.69 4.32
C GLY A 27 13.66 -12.51 4.63
N ASP A 28 12.70 -12.55 3.70
CA ASP A 28 11.43 -13.27 3.84
C ASP A 28 11.56 -14.79 3.59
N PHE A 29 12.70 -15.27 3.11
CA PHE A 29 12.91 -16.69 2.81
C PHE A 29 13.68 -17.39 3.92
N THR A 30 13.41 -18.68 4.10
CA THR A 30 14.07 -19.51 5.12
C THR A 30 15.34 -20.16 4.62
N GLU A 31 15.38 -20.49 3.33
CA GLU A 31 16.45 -21.24 2.69
C GLU A 31 16.62 -20.87 1.21
N HIS A 32 17.74 -21.28 0.62
CA HIS A 32 17.97 -21.25 -0.81
C HIS A 32 18.83 -22.43 -1.24
N GLY A 33 18.76 -22.80 -2.52
CA GLY A 33 19.57 -23.85 -3.11
C GLY A 33 19.19 -24.14 -4.55
N ASP A 34 19.94 -24.99 -5.18
CA ASP A 34 19.63 -25.44 -6.52
C ASP A 34 18.57 -26.56 -6.50
N ILE A 35 17.64 -26.46 -7.42
CA ILE A 35 16.72 -27.56 -7.77
C ILE A 35 17.30 -28.33 -8.94
N GLY A 36 17.22 -29.65 -8.87
CA GLY A 36 17.90 -30.54 -9.83
C GLY A 36 19.39 -30.64 -9.56
N ALA A 37 20.19 -30.75 -10.59
CA ALA A 37 21.63 -30.86 -10.51
C ALA A 37 22.30 -29.97 -11.57
N PRO A 38 22.14 -28.64 -11.49
CA PRO A 38 22.75 -27.74 -12.45
C PRO A 38 24.29 -27.85 -12.38
N LYS A 39 24.95 -27.72 -13.52
CA LYS A 39 26.41 -27.87 -13.63
C LYS A 39 27.17 -26.85 -12.79
N LEU A 40 26.66 -25.64 -12.67
CA LEU A 40 27.23 -24.56 -11.89
C LEU A 40 26.31 -24.23 -10.72
N ALA A 41 26.87 -24.25 -9.49
CA ALA A 41 26.12 -23.98 -8.28
C ALA A 41 25.61 -22.54 -8.22
N GLY A 42 24.32 -22.39 -7.90
CA GLY A 42 23.69 -21.10 -7.71
C GLY A 42 23.86 -20.54 -6.31
N ARG A 43 23.44 -19.30 -6.13
CA ARG A 43 23.39 -18.63 -4.83
C ARG A 43 22.30 -17.57 -4.78
N THR A 44 21.84 -17.27 -3.58
CA THR A 44 20.95 -16.14 -3.30
C THR A 44 21.55 -15.27 -2.20
N THR A 45 21.47 -13.96 -2.36
CA THR A 45 21.86 -12.98 -1.33
C THR A 45 20.72 -12.00 -1.11
N TYR A 46 20.63 -11.46 0.11
CA TYR A 46 19.66 -10.43 0.49
C TYR A 46 20.37 -9.22 1.08
N ASN A 47 20.01 -8.03 0.61
CA ASN A 47 20.44 -6.76 1.17
C ASN A 47 19.32 -6.16 2.03
N ALA A 48 19.49 -6.18 3.34
CA ALA A 48 18.49 -5.69 4.28
C ALA A 48 18.27 -4.16 4.18
N ALA A 49 19.28 -3.39 3.75
CA ALA A 49 19.15 -1.94 3.64
C ALA A 49 18.32 -1.51 2.43
N SER A 50 18.49 -2.18 1.27
CA SER A 50 17.68 -1.94 0.06
C SER A 50 16.45 -2.85 -0.05
N GLN A 51 16.37 -3.90 0.79
CA GLN A 51 15.36 -4.97 0.74
C GLN A 51 15.31 -5.68 -0.63
N GLU A 52 16.47 -5.89 -1.22
CA GLU A 52 16.64 -6.52 -2.53
C GLU A 52 17.27 -7.91 -2.42
N TYR A 53 16.82 -8.81 -3.27
CA TYR A 53 17.39 -10.14 -3.44
C TYR A 53 18.16 -10.19 -4.75
N VAL A 54 19.32 -10.83 -4.72
CA VAL A 54 20.11 -11.14 -5.92
C VAL A 54 20.22 -12.66 -6.02
N LEU A 55 19.63 -13.22 -7.07
CA LEU A 55 19.75 -14.62 -7.42
C LEU A 55 20.80 -14.76 -8.52
N THR A 56 21.72 -15.71 -8.34
CA THR A 56 22.69 -16.13 -9.36
C THR A 56 22.46 -17.63 -9.59
N GLY A 57 22.21 -18.05 -10.81
CA GLY A 57 21.87 -19.45 -11.10
C GLY A 57 22.24 -19.87 -12.51
N SER A 58 22.44 -21.16 -12.66
CA SER A 58 22.60 -21.90 -13.91
C SER A 58 21.34 -22.73 -14.20
N GLY A 59 21.47 -23.79 -14.98
CA GLY A 59 20.43 -24.77 -15.23
C GLY A 59 19.99 -24.81 -16.68
N THR A 60 19.62 -26.01 -17.13
CA THR A 60 19.19 -26.28 -18.51
C THR A 60 17.80 -25.72 -18.76
N ASN A 61 16.86 -25.94 -17.86
CA ASN A 61 15.50 -25.40 -18.00
C ASN A 61 14.64 -25.61 -16.75
N LEU A 62 13.53 -24.88 -16.70
CA LEU A 62 12.31 -25.15 -15.92
C LEU A 62 11.22 -25.47 -16.95
N TRP A 63 11.14 -26.76 -17.40
CA TRP A 63 10.29 -27.21 -18.50
C TRP A 63 10.24 -28.74 -18.59
N GLY A 64 9.37 -29.27 -19.45
CA GLY A 64 9.22 -30.74 -19.64
C GLY A 64 8.91 -31.42 -18.31
N THR A 65 9.63 -32.49 -18.00
CA THR A 65 9.41 -33.32 -16.81
C THR A 65 10.37 -33.09 -15.67
N LYS A 66 11.45 -32.28 -15.87
CA LYS A 66 12.49 -32.00 -14.87
C LYS A 66 12.97 -30.58 -14.94
N ASP A 67 13.39 -30.05 -13.79
CA ASP A 67 13.80 -28.68 -13.58
C ASP A 67 15.23 -28.57 -13.09
N GLU A 68 15.97 -27.55 -13.56
CA GLU A 68 17.26 -27.11 -13.03
C GLU A 68 17.27 -25.59 -12.91
N PHE A 69 17.36 -25.06 -11.66
CA PHE A 69 17.36 -23.62 -11.40
C PHE A 69 17.76 -23.30 -9.95
N GLN A 70 18.18 -22.06 -9.69
CA GLN A 70 18.37 -21.54 -8.33
C GLN A 70 17.05 -21.10 -7.74
N PHE A 71 16.80 -21.43 -6.47
CA PHE A 71 15.57 -21.15 -5.73
C PHE A 71 15.86 -20.55 -4.36
N ALA A 72 15.11 -19.52 -3.97
CA ALA A 72 15.03 -19.00 -2.59
C ALA A 72 13.61 -19.17 -2.11
N TRP A 73 13.38 -19.87 -0.98
CA TRP A 73 12.03 -20.31 -0.60
C TRP A 73 11.72 -20.23 0.89
N ARG A 74 10.42 -20.30 1.14
CA ARG A 74 9.82 -20.67 2.42
C ARG A 74 8.56 -21.52 2.16
N LYS A 75 8.06 -22.18 3.19
CA LYS A 75 6.72 -22.79 3.15
C LYS A 75 5.66 -21.77 3.54
N LEU A 76 4.49 -21.84 2.91
CA LEU A 76 3.36 -20.97 3.21
C LEU A 76 2.04 -21.71 2.99
N SER A 77 1.16 -21.68 4.00
CA SER A 77 -0.19 -22.28 3.94
C SER A 77 -1.25 -21.24 3.61
N GLY A 78 -2.39 -21.70 3.05
CA GLY A 78 -3.55 -20.86 2.72
C GLY A 78 -3.38 -20.02 1.47
N ASP A 79 -4.22 -19.00 1.33
CA ASP A 79 -4.18 -18.06 0.21
C ASP A 79 -3.09 -17.00 0.43
N PHE A 80 -2.49 -16.52 -0.66
CA PHE A 80 -1.42 -15.54 -0.62
C PHE A 80 -1.33 -14.73 -1.92
N ILE A 81 -0.67 -13.58 -1.82
CA ILE A 81 -0.27 -12.72 -2.94
C ILE A 81 1.24 -12.51 -2.85
N LEU A 82 1.97 -12.89 -3.88
CA LEU A 82 3.43 -12.74 -4.00
C LEU A 82 3.71 -11.66 -5.02
N GLN A 83 4.38 -10.58 -4.63
CA GLN A 83 4.71 -9.44 -5.51
C GLN A 83 6.22 -9.22 -5.57
N ALA A 84 6.73 -8.86 -6.74
CA ALA A 84 8.10 -8.42 -6.92
C ALA A 84 8.25 -7.57 -8.19
N ARG A 85 9.32 -6.76 -8.23
CA ARG A 85 9.92 -6.32 -9.48
C ARG A 85 11.17 -7.16 -9.74
N VAL A 86 11.38 -7.52 -11.01
CA VAL A 86 12.51 -8.37 -11.42
C VAL A 86 13.27 -7.72 -12.57
N GLU A 87 14.59 -7.69 -12.45
CA GLU A 87 15.50 -7.15 -13.45
C GLU A 87 16.65 -8.13 -13.67
N PHE A 88 16.85 -8.55 -14.93
CA PHE A 88 18.02 -9.33 -15.29
C PHE A 88 19.26 -8.45 -15.33
N VAL A 89 20.36 -8.96 -14.78
CA VAL A 89 21.66 -8.28 -14.84
C VAL A 89 22.34 -8.64 -16.17
N GLY A 90 22.69 -7.63 -16.95
CA GLY A 90 23.34 -7.79 -18.23
C GLY A 90 22.46 -8.41 -19.34
N LYS A 91 23.07 -8.53 -20.51
CA LYS A 91 22.34 -8.97 -21.74
C LYS A 91 21.95 -10.44 -21.71
N GLY A 92 22.72 -11.27 -20.95
CA GLY A 92 22.57 -12.72 -20.92
C GLY A 92 23.00 -13.44 -22.18
N VAL A 93 23.00 -14.76 -22.12
CA VAL A 93 23.46 -15.65 -23.23
C VAL A 93 22.30 -16.27 -23.96
N ASP A 94 21.25 -16.66 -23.23
CA ASP A 94 20.08 -17.32 -23.79
C ASP A 94 18.83 -16.41 -23.67
N PRO A 95 18.07 -16.23 -24.75
CA PRO A 95 16.83 -15.42 -24.71
C PRO A 95 15.74 -16.03 -23.84
N HIS A 96 15.77 -17.34 -23.59
CA HIS A 96 14.82 -18.03 -22.72
C HIS A 96 15.26 -18.17 -21.26
N ARG A 97 16.40 -17.53 -20.84
CA ARG A 97 16.67 -17.37 -19.41
C ARG A 97 15.41 -16.83 -18.73
N LYS A 98 15.08 -17.33 -17.57
CA LYS A 98 13.82 -16.99 -16.90
C LYS A 98 13.99 -16.77 -15.41
N ALA A 99 13.21 -15.84 -14.87
CA ALA A 99 13.17 -15.51 -13.46
C ALA A 99 11.74 -15.16 -13.03
N GLY A 100 11.43 -15.28 -11.75
CA GLY A 100 10.12 -14.91 -11.25
C GLY A 100 9.73 -15.57 -9.95
N TRP A 101 8.41 -15.72 -9.74
CA TRP A 101 7.83 -16.45 -8.63
C TRP A 101 7.51 -17.89 -9.04
N ILE A 102 7.73 -18.82 -8.10
CA ILE A 102 7.33 -20.22 -8.26
C ILE A 102 6.72 -20.77 -6.98
N VAL A 103 5.71 -21.61 -7.12
CA VAL A 103 5.07 -22.37 -6.05
C VAL A 103 5.21 -23.85 -6.38
N ARG A 104 5.74 -24.67 -5.45
CA ARG A 104 6.02 -26.10 -5.66
C ARG A 104 5.54 -26.93 -4.48
N ASN A 105 5.09 -28.16 -4.77
CA ASN A 105 4.69 -29.10 -3.71
C ASN A 105 5.88 -29.80 -3.03
N SER A 106 7.06 -29.88 -3.68
CA SER A 106 8.32 -30.39 -3.11
C SER A 106 9.53 -29.74 -3.77
N LEU A 107 10.74 -30.05 -3.24
CA LEU A 107 12.02 -29.61 -3.80
C LEU A 107 12.59 -30.60 -4.84
N ASP A 108 11.87 -31.68 -5.17
CA ASP A 108 12.29 -32.63 -6.19
C ASP A 108 12.33 -31.97 -7.58
N ALA A 109 13.26 -32.33 -8.43
CA ALA A 109 13.42 -31.75 -9.77
C ALA A 109 12.19 -31.93 -10.68
N ASP A 110 11.39 -32.97 -10.43
CA ASP A 110 10.18 -33.30 -11.16
C ASP A 110 8.86 -32.94 -10.44
N ALA A 111 8.92 -32.10 -9.42
CA ALA A 111 7.79 -31.67 -8.59
C ALA A 111 6.68 -31.00 -9.41
N ALA A 112 5.43 -31.13 -8.94
CA ALA A 112 4.33 -30.30 -9.40
C ALA A 112 4.58 -28.83 -9.03
N TYR A 113 4.25 -27.89 -9.93
CA TYR A 113 4.51 -26.47 -9.70
C TYR A 113 3.61 -25.55 -10.53
N VAL A 114 3.60 -24.27 -10.17
CA VAL A 114 3.19 -23.15 -11.00
C VAL A 114 4.21 -22.03 -10.87
N SER A 115 4.54 -21.37 -11.97
CA SER A 115 5.44 -20.21 -11.98
C SER A 115 4.82 -19.00 -12.66
N ALA A 116 5.28 -17.81 -12.26
CA ALA A 116 5.06 -16.53 -12.90
C ALA A 116 6.42 -16.10 -13.47
N ALA A 117 6.66 -16.35 -14.75
CA ALA A 117 7.97 -16.24 -15.38
C ALA A 117 8.08 -15.04 -16.31
N VAL A 118 9.15 -14.26 -16.15
CA VAL A 118 9.67 -13.33 -17.14
C VAL A 118 10.86 -13.95 -17.84
N HIS A 119 11.00 -13.74 -19.15
CA HIS A 119 12.09 -14.28 -19.96
C HIS A 119 13.00 -13.19 -20.51
N GLY A 120 14.22 -13.55 -20.86
CA GLY A 120 15.23 -12.64 -21.39
C GLY A 120 14.85 -11.99 -22.72
N ASP A 121 14.01 -12.63 -23.54
CA ASP A 121 13.43 -12.09 -24.79
C ASP A 121 12.17 -11.24 -24.58
N GLY A 122 11.76 -11.06 -23.31
CA GLY A 122 10.55 -10.32 -22.93
C GLY A 122 9.26 -11.14 -22.97
N LEU A 123 9.29 -12.47 -23.22
CA LEU A 123 8.14 -13.34 -23.06
C LEU A 123 7.71 -13.36 -21.58
N ILE A 124 6.41 -13.31 -21.36
CA ILE A 124 5.78 -13.40 -20.03
C ILE A 124 4.85 -14.59 -20.06
N SER A 125 5.04 -15.54 -19.14
CA SER A 125 4.21 -16.74 -19.13
C SER A 125 3.98 -17.31 -17.72
N GLN A 126 2.82 -17.93 -17.57
CA GLN A 126 2.48 -18.78 -16.43
C GLN A 126 2.71 -20.23 -16.86
N GLN A 127 3.69 -20.88 -16.23
CA GLN A 127 4.03 -22.27 -16.53
C GLN A 127 3.60 -23.17 -15.37
N SER A 128 3.15 -24.39 -15.65
CA SER A 128 2.73 -25.35 -14.61
C SER A 128 2.99 -26.80 -14.98
N ARG A 129 3.27 -27.61 -13.96
CA ARG A 129 3.30 -29.07 -13.99
C ARG A 129 2.26 -29.59 -13.01
N ALA A 130 1.24 -30.27 -13.49
CA ALA A 130 0.07 -30.66 -12.71
C ALA A 130 0.35 -31.75 -11.66
N SER A 131 1.30 -32.64 -11.91
CA SER A 131 1.72 -33.69 -10.98
C SER A 131 3.20 -34.03 -11.18
N LYS A 132 3.78 -34.73 -10.20
CA LYS A 132 5.18 -35.15 -10.24
C LYS A 132 5.49 -35.91 -11.55
N GLY A 133 6.52 -35.44 -12.27
CA GLY A 133 7.01 -36.03 -13.51
C GLY A 133 6.10 -35.81 -14.74
N ALA A 134 5.00 -35.09 -14.63
CA ALA A 134 4.18 -34.68 -15.76
C ALA A 134 4.88 -33.67 -16.66
N GLU A 135 4.42 -33.52 -17.91
CA GLU A 135 4.89 -32.47 -18.81
C GLU A 135 4.44 -31.07 -18.33
N THR A 136 5.30 -30.08 -18.54
CA THR A 136 4.99 -28.68 -18.27
C THR A 136 4.08 -28.11 -19.36
N THR A 137 3.08 -27.33 -18.93
CA THR A 137 2.18 -26.57 -19.79
C THR A 137 2.42 -25.05 -19.59
N GLU A 138 2.00 -24.24 -20.55
CA GLU A 138 2.23 -22.79 -20.55
C GLU A 138 0.99 -22.02 -20.98
N VAL A 139 0.72 -20.92 -20.23
CA VAL A 139 -0.23 -19.89 -20.61
C VAL A 139 0.56 -18.60 -20.83
N LYS A 140 0.65 -18.14 -22.09
CA LYS A 140 1.36 -16.89 -22.43
C LYS A 140 0.51 -15.68 -22.09
N SER A 141 1.11 -14.69 -21.45
CA SER A 141 0.49 -13.37 -21.26
C SER A 141 0.47 -12.60 -22.59
N ALA A 142 -0.51 -11.73 -22.75
CA ALA A 142 -0.50 -10.74 -23.84
C ALA A 142 0.55 -9.64 -23.60
N ALA A 143 0.97 -9.41 -22.36
CA ALA A 143 2.03 -8.48 -22.01
C ALA A 143 3.40 -9.01 -22.43
N ARG A 144 4.33 -8.09 -22.73
CA ARG A 144 5.74 -8.40 -23.02
C ARG A 144 6.66 -7.43 -22.30
N GLY A 145 7.83 -7.93 -21.87
CA GLY A 145 8.84 -7.11 -21.22
C GLY A 145 8.38 -6.52 -19.89
N SER A 146 7.48 -7.21 -19.18
CA SER A 146 7.06 -6.83 -17.84
C SER A 146 8.20 -7.02 -16.85
N ASP A 147 8.31 -6.09 -15.90
CA ASP A 147 9.25 -6.14 -14.77
C ASP A 147 8.54 -6.22 -13.42
N VAL A 148 7.23 -5.97 -13.38
CA VAL A 148 6.38 -6.14 -12.19
C VAL A 148 5.59 -7.43 -12.33
N ILE A 149 5.71 -8.32 -11.34
CA ILE A 149 5.09 -9.63 -11.35
C ILE A 149 4.36 -9.90 -10.03
N GLN A 150 3.19 -10.51 -10.12
CA GLN A 150 2.40 -10.98 -8.98
C GLN A 150 1.89 -12.38 -9.25
N LEU A 151 2.08 -13.31 -8.31
CA LEU A 151 1.48 -14.64 -8.32
C LEU A 151 0.57 -14.77 -7.09
N GLU A 152 -0.71 -14.97 -7.33
CA GLU A 152 -1.73 -15.10 -6.28
C GLU A 152 -2.28 -16.50 -6.24
N ARG A 153 -2.48 -17.05 -5.03
CA ARG A 153 -3.21 -18.29 -4.78
C ARG A 153 -4.57 -17.99 -4.17
N ARG A 154 -5.62 -18.57 -4.74
CA ARG A 154 -6.98 -18.64 -4.18
C ARG A 154 -7.44 -20.09 -4.22
N GLY A 155 -7.30 -20.80 -3.10
CA GLY A 155 -7.53 -22.23 -3.06
C GLY A 155 -6.61 -22.96 -4.05
N ASN A 156 -7.19 -23.58 -5.08
CA ASN A 156 -6.48 -24.28 -6.16
C ASN A 156 -6.41 -23.49 -7.47
N THR A 157 -6.73 -22.19 -7.43
CA THR A 157 -6.56 -21.27 -8.55
C THR A 157 -5.31 -20.41 -8.34
N TYR A 158 -4.47 -20.32 -9.38
CA TYR A 158 -3.28 -19.48 -9.39
C TYR A 158 -3.41 -18.40 -10.46
N ILE A 159 -3.29 -17.14 -10.04
CA ILE A 159 -3.48 -15.96 -10.87
C ILE A 159 -2.12 -15.29 -11.04
N PHE A 160 -1.66 -15.17 -12.28
CA PHE A 160 -0.47 -14.42 -12.62
C PHE A 160 -0.84 -13.06 -13.21
N SER A 161 -0.38 -12.00 -12.59
CA SER A 161 -0.54 -10.64 -13.06
C SER A 161 0.84 -10.03 -13.33
N SER A 162 1.01 -9.37 -14.47
CA SER A 162 2.28 -8.77 -14.87
C SER A 162 2.07 -7.41 -15.53
N ALA A 163 3.03 -6.50 -15.34
CA ALA A 163 3.03 -5.17 -15.95
C ALA A 163 4.46 -4.69 -16.20
N ARG A 164 4.63 -3.75 -17.14
CA ARG A 164 5.77 -2.83 -17.05
C ARG A 164 5.51 -1.83 -15.94
N PHE A 165 6.53 -1.45 -15.20
CA PHE A 165 6.37 -0.43 -14.18
C PHE A 165 5.74 0.84 -14.77
N GLY A 166 4.64 1.27 -14.19
CA GLY A 166 3.84 2.38 -14.68
C GLY A 166 2.52 2.00 -15.33
N GLU A 167 2.34 0.73 -15.68
CA GLU A 167 1.15 0.22 -16.37
C GLU A 167 0.26 -0.61 -15.43
N PRO A 168 -1.05 -0.71 -15.68
CA PRO A 168 -1.92 -1.69 -15.02
C PRO A 168 -1.52 -3.12 -15.35
N TYR A 169 -1.92 -4.07 -14.48
CA TYR A 169 -1.69 -5.49 -14.71
C TYR A 169 -2.44 -6.06 -15.91
N THR A 170 -1.74 -6.93 -16.66
CA THR A 170 -2.35 -7.95 -17.52
C THR A 170 -2.32 -9.29 -16.79
N THR A 171 -3.43 -10.03 -16.80
CA THR A 171 -3.61 -11.19 -15.92
C THR A 171 -3.91 -12.45 -16.72
N THR A 172 -3.33 -13.59 -16.29
CA THR A 172 -3.65 -14.97 -16.71
C THR A 172 -3.96 -15.81 -15.47
N HIS A 173 -4.59 -16.97 -15.62
CA HIS A 173 -4.88 -17.85 -14.49
C HIS A 173 -4.84 -19.34 -14.90
N ILE A 174 -4.61 -20.18 -13.90
CA ILE A 174 -4.67 -21.64 -13.98
C ILE A 174 -5.55 -22.12 -12.84
N GLU A 175 -6.55 -22.92 -13.15
CA GLU A 175 -7.52 -23.46 -12.19
C GLU A 175 -7.26 -24.94 -11.92
N GLY A 176 -7.70 -25.43 -10.75
CA GLY A 176 -7.69 -26.84 -10.39
C GLY A 176 -6.31 -27.42 -10.13
N LEU A 177 -5.28 -26.58 -9.88
CA LEU A 177 -3.92 -27.06 -9.62
C LEU A 177 -3.69 -27.31 -8.13
N GLU A 178 -3.45 -28.56 -7.74
CA GLU A 178 -3.27 -28.98 -6.36
C GLU A 178 -1.78 -29.07 -6.00
N LEU A 179 -1.26 -28.08 -5.25
CA LEU A 179 0.13 -28.05 -4.78
C LEU A 179 0.27 -28.32 -3.27
N GLY A 180 -0.78 -28.85 -2.64
CA GLY A 180 -0.81 -29.16 -1.22
C GLY A 180 -1.20 -27.99 -0.33
N ALA A 181 -1.34 -28.25 0.98
CA ALA A 181 -1.79 -27.28 1.97
C ALA A 181 -0.69 -26.25 2.31
N GLU A 182 0.57 -26.67 2.30
CA GLU A 182 1.73 -25.86 2.64
C GLU A 182 2.85 -26.01 1.62
N PRO A 183 2.68 -25.46 0.39
CA PRO A 183 3.70 -25.53 -0.65
C PRO A 183 4.92 -24.70 -0.32
N TYR A 184 6.02 -24.95 -1.04
CA TYR A 184 7.18 -24.08 -1.12
C TYR A 184 6.87 -22.93 -2.06
N ILE A 185 7.02 -21.70 -1.59
CA ILE A 185 6.86 -20.48 -2.38
C ILE A 185 8.19 -19.74 -2.44
N GLY A 186 8.52 -19.11 -3.55
CA GLY A 186 9.75 -18.32 -3.59
C GLY A 186 10.14 -17.78 -4.96
N LEU A 187 11.32 -17.16 -4.98
CA LEU A 187 11.94 -16.57 -6.16
C LEU A 187 12.85 -17.57 -6.84
N PHE A 188 12.82 -17.60 -8.17
CA PHE A 188 13.65 -18.50 -8.95
C PHE A 188 14.41 -17.79 -10.07
N LEU A 189 15.53 -18.40 -10.50
CA LEU A 189 16.30 -18.00 -11.66
C LEU A 189 16.87 -19.24 -12.37
N CYS A 190 16.60 -19.37 -13.66
CA CYS A 190 17.16 -20.40 -14.56
C CYS A 190 17.86 -19.72 -15.74
N ALA A 191 19.13 -20.06 -15.98
CA ALA A 191 19.93 -19.50 -17.08
C ALA A 191 19.49 -19.98 -18.46
N HIS A 192 18.79 -21.11 -18.55
CA HIS A 192 18.49 -21.83 -19.80
C HIS A 192 19.76 -22.27 -20.57
N ASN A 193 20.88 -22.32 -19.85
CA ASN A 193 22.18 -22.75 -20.33
C ASN A 193 23.01 -23.30 -19.14
N PRO A 194 23.41 -24.59 -19.13
CA PRO A 194 24.12 -25.18 -18.01
C PRO A 194 25.56 -24.68 -17.85
N GLU A 195 26.12 -24.03 -18.89
CA GLU A 195 27.53 -23.61 -18.92
C GLU A 195 27.75 -22.20 -18.37
N VAL A 196 26.69 -21.46 -17.99
CA VAL A 196 26.78 -20.08 -17.53
C VAL A 196 25.97 -19.84 -16.26
N LEU A 197 26.42 -18.85 -15.48
CA LEU A 197 25.65 -18.26 -14.40
C LEU A 197 25.00 -16.96 -14.88
N GLU A 198 23.69 -16.91 -14.83
CA GLU A 198 22.92 -15.69 -15.01
C GLU A 198 22.58 -15.06 -13.66
N GLN A 199 22.18 -13.79 -13.69
CA GLN A 199 21.85 -13.07 -12.47
C GLN A 199 20.57 -12.23 -12.66
N ALA A 200 19.73 -12.19 -11.62
CA ALA A 200 18.55 -11.32 -11.54
C ALA A 200 18.48 -10.64 -10.17
N VAL A 201 18.04 -9.38 -10.17
CA VAL A 201 17.73 -8.61 -8.98
C VAL A 201 16.20 -8.57 -8.81
N PHE A 202 15.75 -8.87 -7.59
CA PHE A 202 14.35 -8.73 -7.21
C PHE A 202 14.22 -7.63 -6.15
N SER A 203 13.41 -6.64 -6.44
CA SER A 203 13.04 -5.55 -5.53
C SER A 203 11.53 -5.56 -5.25
N ASN A 204 11.09 -4.79 -4.26
CA ASN A 204 9.69 -4.71 -3.86
C ASN A 204 9.05 -6.08 -3.57
N VAL A 205 9.85 -7.02 -3.09
CA VAL A 205 9.38 -8.37 -2.74
C VAL A 205 8.40 -8.27 -1.58
N ARG A 206 7.19 -8.80 -1.77
CA ARG A 206 6.14 -8.85 -0.74
C ARG A 206 5.47 -10.22 -0.77
N ILE A 207 5.36 -10.83 0.41
CA ILE A 207 4.60 -12.04 0.66
C ILE A 207 3.42 -11.63 1.53
N ILE A 208 2.23 -11.61 0.96
CA ILE A 208 1.03 -11.06 1.56
C ILE A 208 0.04 -12.20 1.84
N ARG A 209 -0.46 -12.29 3.07
CA ARG A 209 -1.66 -13.05 3.38
C ARG A 209 -2.85 -12.09 3.32
N PRO A 210 -3.79 -12.29 2.39
CA PRO A 210 -5.00 -11.49 2.32
C PRO A 210 -5.88 -11.73 3.55
N ALA A 211 -6.78 -10.79 3.81
CA ALA A 211 -7.85 -10.96 4.80
C ALA A 211 -8.67 -12.20 4.46
N LYS A 212 -9.13 -12.91 5.48
CA LYS A 212 -9.96 -14.11 5.32
C LYS A 212 -11.28 -13.78 4.60
N PRO A 213 -11.90 -14.74 3.91
CA PRO A 213 -13.16 -14.51 3.19
C PRO A 213 -14.33 -14.05 4.08
N ASP A 214 -14.31 -14.41 5.37
CA ASP A 214 -15.31 -14.05 6.39
C ASP A 214 -14.97 -12.75 7.14
N PHE A 215 -14.00 -11.97 6.67
CA PHE A 215 -13.62 -10.68 7.21
C PHE A 215 -14.83 -9.72 7.27
N ILE A 216 -15.04 -9.10 8.41
CA ILE A 216 -16.08 -8.08 8.63
C ILE A 216 -15.40 -6.73 8.83
N PRO A 217 -15.63 -5.74 7.93
CA PRO A 217 -15.06 -4.41 8.04
C PRO A 217 -15.36 -3.76 9.41
N TYR A 218 -14.41 -2.98 9.93
CA TYR A 218 -14.48 -2.27 11.22
C TYR A 218 -14.60 -3.14 12.48
N ARG A 219 -14.68 -4.48 12.31
CA ARG A 219 -14.62 -5.46 13.39
C ARG A 219 -13.32 -6.25 13.36
N ASP A 220 -12.96 -6.72 12.18
CA ASP A 220 -11.77 -7.53 11.97
C ASP A 220 -10.68 -6.68 11.35
N TYR A 221 -9.45 -6.88 11.79
CA TYR A 221 -8.28 -6.14 11.29
C TYR A 221 -7.13 -7.10 11.07
N ILE A 222 -6.30 -6.83 10.07
CA ILE A 222 -5.04 -7.53 9.81
C ILE A 222 -3.87 -6.59 10.00
N GLY A 223 -2.66 -7.14 10.05
CA GLY A 223 -1.44 -6.37 10.26
C GLY A 223 -1.18 -5.34 9.18
N THR A 224 -0.40 -4.33 9.52
CA THR A 224 -0.09 -3.17 8.68
C THR A 224 1.41 -2.93 8.60
N SER A 225 1.90 -2.60 7.41
CA SER A 225 3.27 -2.16 7.16
C SER A 225 3.28 -0.71 6.66
N LEU A 226 4.12 0.12 7.29
CA LEU A 226 4.46 1.46 6.83
C LEU A 226 5.54 1.36 5.77
N GLU A 227 5.27 1.88 4.59
CA GLU A 227 6.19 1.85 3.47
C GLU A 227 6.55 3.26 2.99
N LEU A 228 7.79 3.41 2.56
CA LEU A 228 8.25 4.55 1.77
C LEU A 228 8.47 4.11 0.32
N LEU A 229 7.96 4.89 -0.61
CA LEU A 229 8.13 4.70 -2.05
C LEU A 229 8.93 5.88 -2.62
N ASP A 230 10.06 5.60 -3.24
CA ASP A 230 10.71 6.55 -4.16
C ASP A 230 9.95 6.54 -5.48
N VAL A 231 9.28 7.65 -5.78
CA VAL A 231 8.34 7.71 -6.91
C VAL A 231 9.05 7.65 -8.27
N GLN A 232 10.30 8.12 -8.34
CA GLN A 232 11.08 8.10 -9.58
C GLN A 232 11.52 6.68 -9.95
N SER A 233 12.09 5.96 -9.00
CA SER A 233 12.61 4.59 -9.22
C SER A 233 11.54 3.50 -9.05
N GLY A 234 10.46 3.80 -8.34
CA GLY A 234 9.45 2.83 -7.94
C GLY A 234 9.93 1.85 -6.85
N LYS A 235 11.05 2.13 -6.19
CA LYS A 235 11.55 1.29 -5.09
C LYS A 235 10.78 1.56 -3.81
N ARG A 236 10.37 0.49 -3.15
CA ARG A 236 9.57 0.51 -1.91
C ARG A 236 10.39 -0.07 -0.76
N GLN A 237 10.28 0.55 0.41
CA GLN A 237 10.90 0.05 1.65
C GLN A 237 9.87 -0.03 2.76
N VAL A 238 9.75 -1.19 3.41
CA VAL A 238 9.03 -1.34 4.67
C VAL A 238 9.91 -0.77 5.77
N ILE A 239 9.44 0.25 6.48
CA ILE A 239 10.17 0.91 7.56
C ILE A 239 9.64 0.57 8.95
N HIS A 240 8.39 0.08 9.03
CA HIS A 240 7.76 -0.39 10.25
C HIS A 240 6.63 -1.35 9.92
N SER A 241 6.42 -2.36 10.77
CA SER A 241 5.29 -3.28 10.66
C SER A 241 4.71 -3.55 12.05
N SER A 242 3.38 -3.72 12.12
CA SER A 242 2.69 -3.99 13.37
C SER A 242 1.47 -4.88 13.15
N ARG A 243 1.20 -5.76 14.13
CA ARG A 243 -0.08 -6.48 14.22
C ARG A 243 -1.22 -5.58 14.67
N VAL A 244 -0.92 -4.56 15.47
CA VAL A 244 -1.87 -3.50 15.78
C VAL A 244 -1.96 -2.62 14.55
N PRO A 245 -3.11 -2.55 13.87
CA PRO A 245 -3.24 -1.81 12.63
C PRO A 245 -3.10 -0.30 12.87
N PHE A 246 -2.53 0.36 11.89
CA PHE A 246 -2.42 1.82 11.82
C PHE A 246 -2.64 2.29 10.39
N GLU A 247 -2.98 3.58 10.22
CA GLU A 247 -3.50 4.12 8.97
C GLU A 247 -3.00 5.53 8.70
N ALA A 248 -3.07 5.95 7.41
CA ALA A 248 -3.00 7.33 6.99
C ALA A 248 -1.70 8.06 7.41
N PRO A 249 -0.53 7.67 6.92
CA PRO A 249 0.72 8.31 7.26
C PRO A 249 0.83 9.70 6.62
N ASN A 250 0.90 10.76 7.45
CA ASN A 250 1.05 12.15 7.05
C ASN A 250 2.46 12.65 7.39
N TRP A 251 3.20 13.17 6.40
CA TRP A 251 4.54 13.71 6.62
C TRP A 251 4.53 14.98 7.47
N THR A 252 5.52 15.11 8.37
CA THR A 252 5.81 16.39 8.98
C THR A 252 6.54 17.30 8.00
N PRO A 253 6.31 18.64 7.99
CA PRO A 253 6.93 19.55 7.03
C PRO A 253 8.46 19.61 7.08
N ASP A 254 9.07 19.22 8.22
CA ASP A 254 10.52 19.08 8.37
C ASP A 254 11.07 17.77 7.75
N GLY A 255 10.19 16.88 7.27
CA GLY A 255 10.58 15.59 6.70
C GLY A 255 11.14 14.57 7.70
N ALA A 256 11.13 14.87 9.00
CA ALA A 256 11.78 14.03 10.01
C ALA A 256 10.87 12.91 10.56
N SER A 257 9.55 13.05 10.39
CA SER A 257 8.58 12.12 10.98
C SER A 257 7.34 11.95 10.10
N LEU A 258 6.57 10.90 10.44
CA LEU A 258 5.22 10.66 9.93
C LEU A 258 4.23 10.68 11.11
N VAL A 259 3.03 11.20 10.90
CA VAL A 259 1.92 11.06 11.85
C VAL A 259 0.95 10.05 11.29
N PHE A 260 0.49 9.11 12.11
CA PHE A 260 -0.53 8.12 11.75
C PHE A 260 -1.46 7.85 12.93
N ASN A 261 -2.68 7.37 12.67
CA ASN A 261 -3.56 6.88 13.71
C ASN A 261 -3.46 5.36 13.84
N SER A 262 -3.59 4.88 15.06
CA SER A 262 -3.82 3.45 15.32
C SER A 262 -5.30 3.14 15.14
N SER A 263 -5.58 2.01 14.52
CA SER A 263 -6.92 1.44 14.35
C SER A 263 -7.02 0.08 15.07
N GLY A 264 -8.06 -0.68 14.81
CA GLY A 264 -8.25 -1.99 15.45
C GLY A 264 -9.18 -1.96 16.65
N ASN A 265 -9.14 -3.01 17.46
CA ASN A 265 -10.12 -3.24 18.54
C ASN A 265 -9.56 -3.03 19.96
N ASP A 266 -8.26 -2.84 20.10
CA ASP A 266 -7.63 -2.63 21.40
C ASP A 266 -8.04 -1.24 21.94
N PRO A 267 -8.77 -1.16 23.07
CA PRO A 267 -9.26 0.10 23.60
C PRO A 267 -8.15 1.06 24.06
N ASP A 268 -6.96 0.56 24.36
CA ASP A 268 -5.83 1.38 24.81
C ASP A 268 -5.08 2.04 23.64
N THR A 269 -5.14 1.45 22.45
CA THR A 269 -4.43 1.94 21.26
C THR A 269 -5.36 2.50 20.18
N ARG A 270 -6.59 2.01 20.08
CA ARG A 270 -7.56 2.42 19.05
C ARG A 270 -7.80 3.93 19.06
N GLY A 271 -7.67 4.54 17.89
CA GLY A 271 -7.92 5.97 17.70
C GLY A 271 -6.86 6.87 18.32
N ARG A 272 -5.70 6.34 18.69
CA ARG A 272 -4.58 7.16 19.16
C ARG A 272 -3.74 7.62 17.98
N LEU A 273 -3.19 8.82 18.09
CA LEU A 273 -2.25 9.37 17.12
C LEU A 273 -0.81 9.14 17.57
N TYR A 274 0.02 8.78 16.62
CA TYR A 274 1.44 8.56 16.85
C TYR A 274 2.27 9.36 15.87
N ARG A 275 3.40 9.88 16.35
CA ARG A 275 4.48 10.43 15.53
C ARG A 275 5.55 9.35 15.38
N PHE A 276 5.80 8.90 14.16
CA PHE A 276 6.87 7.96 13.84
C PHE A 276 8.13 8.72 13.44
N ASP A 277 9.17 8.61 14.26
CA ASP A 277 10.49 9.20 13.99
C ASP A 277 11.23 8.34 12.95
N LEU A 278 11.54 8.90 11.80
CA LEU A 278 12.15 8.16 10.68
C LEU A 278 13.59 7.75 10.97
N GLN A 279 14.34 8.51 11.78
CA GLN A 279 15.70 8.17 12.15
C GLN A 279 15.74 7.07 13.20
N LYS A 280 14.93 7.18 14.25
CA LYS A 280 14.86 6.18 15.34
C LYS A 280 14.03 4.96 14.96
N ARG A 281 13.20 5.05 13.93
CA ARG A 281 12.23 4.03 13.51
C ARG A 281 11.29 3.57 14.63
N GLN A 282 10.78 4.54 15.38
CA GLN A 282 9.90 4.31 16.54
C GLN A 282 8.71 5.26 16.53
N PRO A 283 7.49 4.77 16.89
CA PRO A 283 6.34 5.60 17.13
C PRO A 283 6.36 6.19 18.55
N PHE A 284 5.90 7.43 18.65
CA PHE A 284 5.70 8.14 19.92
C PHE A 284 4.25 8.61 19.97
N LEU A 285 3.56 8.35 21.08
CA LEU A 285 2.19 8.78 21.29
C LEU A 285 2.10 10.33 21.28
N ILE A 286 1.13 10.88 20.54
CA ILE A 286 0.75 12.28 20.60
C ILE A 286 -0.38 12.40 21.62
N ASP A 287 -0.21 13.22 22.64
CA ASP A 287 -1.28 13.51 23.60
C ASP A 287 -2.34 14.41 22.97
N THR A 288 -3.51 13.88 22.72
CA THR A 288 -4.67 14.58 22.16
C THR A 288 -5.73 14.87 23.22
N GLY A 289 -5.36 14.86 24.52
CA GLY A 289 -6.26 15.13 25.62
C GLY A 289 -7.47 14.20 25.64
N PHE A 290 -8.68 14.75 25.65
CA PHE A 290 -9.93 13.96 25.63
C PHE A 290 -10.25 13.31 24.29
N ALA A 291 -9.68 13.82 23.18
CA ALA A 291 -9.91 13.29 21.82
C ALA A 291 -9.10 12.01 21.61
N SER A 292 -9.65 10.90 22.07
CA SER A 292 -8.97 9.60 22.13
C SER A 292 -9.52 8.56 21.16
N ARG A 293 -10.44 8.96 20.29
CA ARG A 293 -11.08 8.10 19.27
C ARG A 293 -10.94 8.74 17.89
N ASN A 294 -9.70 9.12 17.55
CA ASN A 294 -9.41 9.69 16.24
C ASN A 294 -9.59 8.63 15.16
N ASN A 295 -10.14 9.05 14.02
CA ASN A 295 -10.13 8.25 12.81
C ASN A 295 -8.89 8.58 11.94
N ASN A 296 -8.86 8.11 10.70
CA ASN A 296 -7.75 8.31 9.78
C ASN A 296 -7.71 9.70 9.09
N ASP A 297 -8.62 10.61 9.47
CA ASP A 297 -8.68 11.96 8.92
C ASP A 297 -7.98 12.94 9.90
N HIS A 298 -6.66 12.94 9.88
CA HIS A 298 -5.82 13.83 10.67
C HIS A 298 -4.79 14.50 9.76
N VAL A 299 -4.69 15.81 9.80
CA VAL A 299 -3.84 16.57 8.86
C VAL A 299 -3.07 17.67 9.57
N LEU A 300 -1.76 17.73 9.32
CA LEU A 300 -0.91 18.83 9.77
C LEU A 300 -1.16 20.09 8.94
N SER A 301 -1.11 21.27 9.57
CA SER A 301 -1.06 22.54 8.85
C SER A 301 0.22 22.65 8.01
N PHE A 302 0.19 23.43 6.93
CA PHE A 302 1.34 23.59 6.02
C PHE A 302 2.62 24.06 6.73
N ASP A 303 2.49 24.87 7.78
CA ASP A 303 3.62 25.31 8.61
C ASP A 303 4.03 24.30 9.70
N GLY A 304 3.28 23.19 9.85
CA GLY A 304 3.53 22.15 10.83
C GLY A 304 3.32 22.52 12.28
N THR A 305 2.73 23.69 12.57
CA THR A 305 2.51 24.14 13.94
C THR A 305 1.25 23.58 14.58
N MET A 306 0.23 23.30 13.76
CA MET A 306 -1.07 22.80 14.19
C MET A 306 -1.37 21.46 13.54
N GLN A 307 -2.24 20.70 14.19
CA GLN A 307 -2.85 19.48 13.68
C GLN A 307 -4.37 19.61 13.76
N GLY A 308 -5.05 19.24 12.68
CA GLY A 308 -6.47 19.00 12.66
C GLY A 308 -6.74 17.51 12.81
N ILE A 309 -7.81 17.14 13.51
CA ILE A 309 -8.22 15.76 13.77
C ILE A 309 -9.72 15.63 13.62
N SER A 310 -10.15 14.45 13.20
CA SER A 310 -11.54 14.00 13.26
C SER A 310 -11.65 12.97 14.39
N ASP A 311 -12.43 13.28 15.43
CA ASP A 311 -12.52 12.45 16.63
C ASP A 311 -13.98 12.11 16.99
N GLN A 312 -14.20 10.94 17.54
CA GLN A 312 -15.49 10.35 17.89
C GLN A 312 -15.72 10.22 19.40
N SER A 313 -14.93 10.92 20.22
CA SER A 313 -15.05 10.86 21.68
C SER A 313 -16.22 11.68 22.23
N THR A 314 -16.77 12.58 21.42
CA THR A 314 -17.91 13.44 21.75
C THR A 314 -19.11 13.16 20.83
N ASP A 315 -20.20 13.91 20.96
CA ASP A 315 -21.34 13.94 20.05
C ASP A 315 -21.94 12.54 19.75
N ALA A 316 -22.14 11.73 20.79
CA ALA A 316 -22.65 10.36 20.68
C ALA A 316 -21.85 9.46 19.69
N GLY A 317 -20.55 9.71 19.56
CA GLY A 317 -19.66 8.94 18.70
C GLY A 317 -19.64 9.37 17.24
N GLN A 318 -20.24 10.52 16.92
CA GLN A 318 -20.15 11.10 15.58
C GLN A 318 -18.81 11.83 15.38
N SER A 319 -18.27 11.77 14.17
CA SER A 319 -17.02 12.43 13.83
C SER A 319 -17.14 13.95 13.91
N THR A 320 -16.27 14.56 14.70
CA THR A 320 -16.21 16.00 14.96
C THR A 320 -14.79 16.49 14.73
N ILE A 321 -14.63 17.67 14.11
CA ILE A 321 -13.32 18.24 13.83
C ILE A 321 -12.86 19.07 15.00
N PHE A 322 -11.61 18.82 15.42
CA PHE A 322 -10.87 19.59 16.40
C PHE A 322 -9.52 20.04 15.83
N THR A 323 -8.95 21.09 16.38
CA THR A 323 -7.56 21.50 16.12
C THR A 323 -6.78 21.58 17.45
N LEU A 324 -5.48 21.27 17.38
CA LEU A 324 -4.57 21.31 18.52
C LEU A 324 -3.14 21.58 18.02
N PRO A 325 -2.19 21.96 18.92
CA PRO A 325 -0.78 22.03 18.51
C PRO A 325 -0.28 20.69 17.93
N ALA A 326 0.55 20.72 16.91
CA ALA A 326 1.06 19.52 16.23
C ALA A 326 1.84 18.56 17.15
N ARG A 327 2.33 19.04 18.30
CA ARG A 327 3.03 18.22 19.31
C ARG A 327 2.11 17.62 20.38
N GLY A 328 0.79 17.86 20.24
CA GLY A 328 -0.21 17.46 21.22
C GLY A 328 -0.68 18.63 22.10
N GLY A 329 -1.75 18.41 22.85
CA GLY A 329 -2.36 19.38 23.74
C GLY A 329 -3.87 19.22 23.82
N VAL A 330 -4.55 20.23 24.36
CA VAL A 330 -6.01 20.23 24.51
C VAL A 330 -6.67 20.57 23.18
N PRO A 331 -7.51 19.68 22.60
CA PRO A 331 -8.19 19.94 21.35
C PRO A 331 -9.23 21.06 21.48
N LYS A 332 -9.25 21.96 20.50
CA LYS A 332 -10.29 22.98 20.32
C LYS A 332 -11.30 22.52 19.27
N ARG A 333 -12.57 22.47 19.65
CA ARG A 333 -13.65 22.13 18.72
C ARG A 333 -13.79 23.17 17.60
N ILE A 334 -13.95 22.70 16.37
CA ILE A 334 -14.12 23.53 15.17
C ILE A 334 -15.54 23.39 14.58
N THR A 335 -16.00 22.16 14.33
CA THR A 335 -17.34 21.95 13.72
C THR A 335 -18.42 21.85 14.78
N ALA A 336 -19.52 22.57 14.57
CA ALA A 336 -20.71 22.47 15.40
C ALA A 336 -21.61 21.30 14.98
N LEU A 337 -21.67 21.00 13.68
CA LEU A 337 -22.49 19.93 13.10
C LEU A 337 -21.64 18.67 12.84
N THR A 338 -22.29 17.50 12.91
CA THR A 338 -21.69 16.17 12.74
C THR A 338 -22.54 15.30 11.79
N PRO A 339 -21.98 14.29 11.12
CA PRO A 339 -20.56 13.99 11.06
C PRO A 339 -19.77 14.98 10.21
N SER A 340 -18.50 15.17 10.54
CA SER A 340 -17.54 15.98 9.80
C SER A 340 -16.19 15.30 9.79
N TYR A 341 -15.59 15.09 8.59
CA TYR A 341 -14.34 14.37 8.33
C TYR A 341 -13.32 15.30 7.71
N LEU A 342 -12.21 15.57 8.41
CA LEU A 342 -11.20 16.54 7.99
C LEU A 342 -10.28 15.97 6.92
N HIS A 343 -9.97 16.79 5.88
CA HIS A 343 -9.04 16.38 4.85
C HIS A 343 -7.91 17.36 4.56
N SER A 344 -8.09 18.68 4.76
CA SER A 344 -7.03 19.62 4.39
C SER A 344 -7.10 20.93 5.18
N TRP A 345 -5.94 21.58 5.32
CA TRP A 345 -5.78 22.98 5.69
C TRP A 345 -5.59 23.83 4.43
N SER A 346 -6.03 25.09 4.43
CA SER A 346 -5.56 26.04 3.42
C SER A 346 -4.08 26.38 3.66
N PRO A 347 -3.31 26.71 2.58
CA PRO A 347 -1.89 27.03 2.72
C PRO A 347 -1.60 28.24 3.66
N ASP A 348 -2.55 29.18 3.77
CA ASP A 348 -2.46 30.34 4.67
C ASP A 348 -2.92 30.02 6.12
N GLY A 349 -3.30 28.76 6.39
CA GLY A 349 -3.75 28.27 7.69
C GLY A 349 -5.13 28.77 8.16
N LYS A 350 -5.87 29.52 7.32
CA LYS A 350 -7.14 30.16 7.75
C LYS A 350 -8.36 29.28 7.61
N TRP A 351 -8.32 28.27 6.74
CA TRP A 351 -9.47 27.42 6.42
C TRP A 351 -9.14 25.94 6.61
N LEU A 352 -10.15 25.18 7.02
CA LEU A 352 -10.19 23.72 6.97
C LEU A 352 -11.17 23.27 5.89
N LEU A 353 -10.79 22.25 5.11
CA LEU A 353 -11.67 21.52 4.22
C LEU A 353 -12.04 20.18 4.84
N TYR A 354 -13.29 19.81 4.67
CA TYR A 354 -13.79 18.57 5.21
C TYR A 354 -15.01 18.04 4.43
N THR A 355 -15.28 16.77 4.60
CA THR A 355 -16.50 16.12 4.13
C THR A 355 -17.51 16.15 5.25
N GLY A 356 -18.68 16.74 4.99
CA GLY A 356 -19.75 16.90 5.96
C GLY A 356 -21.01 16.14 5.56
N GLY A 357 -21.52 15.29 6.45
CA GLY A 357 -22.82 14.63 6.28
C GLY A 357 -23.96 15.57 6.71
N ARG A 358 -24.71 16.11 5.75
CA ARG A 358 -25.81 17.03 6.02
C ARG A 358 -27.04 16.64 5.17
N ASN A 359 -28.22 16.61 5.79
CA ASN A 359 -29.47 16.32 5.10
C ASN A 359 -29.46 15.01 4.28
N GLY A 360 -28.75 13.99 4.75
CA GLY A 360 -28.67 12.67 4.09
C GLY A 360 -27.69 12.58 2.94
N ASN A 361 -26.87 13.62 2.68
CA ASN A 361 -25.80 13.60 1.69
C ASN A 361 -24.46 13.99 2.29
N PHE A 362 -23.37 13.55 1.67
CA PHE A 362 -22.00 13.95 2.00
C PHE A 362 -21.47 14.89 0.92
N ASP A 363 -21.05 16.07 1.35
CA ASP A 363 -20.56 17.13 0.49
C ASP A 363 -19.29 17.76 1.06
N ILE A 364 -18.59 18.51 0.21
CA ILE A 364 -17.43 19.28 0.60
C ILE A 364 -17.84 20.59 1.28
N TYR A 365 -17.26 20.83 2.43
CA TYR A 365 -17.43 22.05 3.23
C TYR A 365 -16.08 22.68 3.55
N LYS A 366 -16.10 23.99 3.82
CA LYS A 366 -14.99 24.68 4.47
C LYS A 366 -15.47 25.49 5.68
N ILE A 367 -14.59 25.65 6.65
CA ILE A 367 -14.82 26.45 7.87
C ILE A 367 -13.52 27.17 8.26
N ALA A 368 -13.65 28.32 8.94
CA ALA A 368 -12.48 29.00 9.49
C ALA A 368 -11.75 28.09 10.50
N SER A 369 -10.43 28.01 10.43
CA SER A 369 -9.61 27.09 11.23
C SER A 369 -9.62 27.40 12.72
N ASP A 370 -10.01 28.62 13.09
CA ASP A 370 -10.24 29.02 14.48
C ASP A 370 -11.65 28.68 14.99
N GLY A 371 -12.51 28.06 14.15
CA GLY A 371 -13.88 27.71 14.45
C GLY A 371 -14.85 28.90 14.47
N SER A 372 -14.40 30.08 14.03
CA SER A 372 -15.29 31.25 13.90
C SER A 372 -16.19 31.14 12.67
N GLY A 373 -17.37 31.76 12.75
CA GLY A 373 -18.31 31.82 11.63
C GLY A 373 -19.12 30.55 11.43
N LYS A 374 -19.67 30.41 10.22
CA LYS A 374 -20.48 29.26 9.81
C LYS A 374 -19.72 28.42 8.78
N GLU A 375 -20.04 27.14 8.72
CA GLU A 375 -19.59 26.26 7.63
C GLU A 375 -20.12 26.76 6.28
N ILE A 376 -19.31 26.63 5.23
CA ILE A 376 -19.64 27.00 3.85
C ILE A 376 -19.66 25.73 3.03
N ARG A 377 -20.80 25.35 2.49
CA ARG A 377 -20.96 24.21 1.59
C ARG A 377 -20.43 24.58 0.20
N LEU A 378 -19.54 23.75 -0.37
CA LEU A 378 -18.89 23.98 -1.66
C LEU A 378 -19.43 23.10 -2.79
N THR A 379 -20.00 21.94 -2.47
CA THR A 379 -20.64 21.04 -3.44
C THR A 379 -22.08 20.74 -3.04
N THR A 380 -22.91 20.41 -4.03
CA THR A 380 -24.36 20.21 -3.83
C THR A 380 -24.93 19.10 -4.71
N ASP A 381 -24.06 18.30 -5.35
CA ASP A 381 -24.49 17.14 -6.15
C ASP A 381 -25.11 16.08 -5.23
N PRO A 382 -26.17 15.37 -5.66
CA PRO A 382 -26.78 14.32 -4.85
C PRO A 382 -25.88 13.08 -4.64
N ALA A 383 -24.84 12.91 -5.46
CA ALA A 383 -23.83 11.86 -5.26
C ALA A 383 -22.83 12.24 -4.15
N LEU A 384 -22.14 11.23 -3.61
CA LEU A 384 -21.08 11.41 -2.62
C LEU A 384 -19.93 12.25 -3.19
N ASP A 385 -19.56 13.32 -2.49
CA ASP A 385 -18.33 14.08 -2.66
C ASP A 385 -17.47 13.95 -1.40
N ASP A 386 -16.17 13.63 -1.55
CA ASP A 386 -15.27 13.34 -0.43
C ASP A 386 -13.81 13.73 -0.73
N GLY A 387 -12.95 13.65 0.28
CA GLY A 387 -11.50 13.76 0.18
C GLY A 387 -10.96 15.08 -0.37
N PRO A 388 -11.43 16.26 0.07
CA PRO A 388 -11.01 17.54 -0.51
C PRO A 388 -9.61 17.96 -0.03
N GLU A 389 -8.75 18.39 -0.97
CA GLU A 389 -7.44 18.93 -0.68
C GLU A 389 -7.16 20.25 -1.43
N PHE A 390 -6.62 21.26 -0.72
CA PHE A 390 -6.15 22.49 -1.34
C PHE A 390 -4.87 22.26 -2.15
N THR A 391 -4.75 22.95 -3.31
CA THR A 391 -3.44 23.10 -3.95
C THR A 391 -2.51 23.96 -3.09
N PRO A 392 -1.17 23.72 -3.13
CA PRO A 392 -0.20 24.49 -2.35
C PRO A 392 -0.22 26.01 -2.63
N ASP A 393 -0.68 26.43 -3.81
CA ASP A 393 -0.86 27.84 -4.16
C ASP A 393 -2.22 28.43 -3.71
N GLY A 394 -3.08 27.60 -3.10
CA GLY A 394 -4.38 28.00 -2.57
C GLY A 394 -5.44 28.38 -3.60
N LYS A 395 -5.25 28.07 -4.91
CA LYS A 395 -6.19 28.50 -5.96
C LYS A 395 -7.31 27.51 -6.21
N TYR A 396 -7.05 26.21 -6.02
CA TYR A 396 -7.98 25.14 -6.33
C TYR A 396 -8.15 24.17 -5.16
N ILE A 397 -9.24 23.43 -5.20
CA ILE A 397 -9.53 22.28 -4.36
C ILE A 397 -9.71 21.08 -5.28
N TYR A 398 -9.00 19.98 -5.03
CA TYR A 398 -9.22 18.69 -5.64
C TYR A 398 -10.04 17.83 -4.68
N PHE A 399 -10.94 17.01 -5.21
CA PHE A 399 -11.81 16.14 -4.42
C PHE A 399 -12.24 14.95 -5.27
N ASN A 400 -12.79 13.95 -4.66
CA ASN A 400 -13.40 12.82 -5.37
C ASN A 400 -14.92 12.87 -5.32
N SER A 401 -15.57 12.42 -6.41
CA SER A 401 -17.03 12.47 -6.59
C SER A 401 -17.54 11.28 -7.38
N ALA A 402 -18.66 10.69 -6.93
CA ALA A 402 -19.33 9.58 -7.61
C ALA A 402 -20.38 10.04 -8.64
N ARG A 403 -20.51 11.33 -8.93
CA ARG A 403 -21.57 11.92 -9.77
C ARG A 403 -21.61 11.45 -11.23
N THR A 404 -20.53 10.82 -11.71
CA THR A 404 -20.45 10.24 -13.06
C THR A 404 -20.55 8.71 -13.07
N GLY A 405 -20.95 8.11 -11.94
CA GLY A 405 -21.16 6.66 -11.79
C GLY A 405 -20.05 5.96 -11.05
N LEU A 406 -18.77 6.08 -11.48
CA LEU A 406 -17.61 5.68 -10.70
C LEU A 406 -17.09 6.85 -9.87
N MET A 407 -16.39 6.54 -8.77
CA MET A 407 -15.67 7.57 -8.02
C MET A 407 -14.52 8.09 -8.87
N GLN A 408 -14.50 9.40 -9.16
CA GLN A 408 -13.51 10.06 -10.00
C GLN A 408 -12.97 11.32 -9.33
N ILE A 409 -11.79 11.77 -9.74
CA ILE A 409 -11.19 13.01 -9.22
C ILE A 409 -11.73 14.22 -9.97
N TRP A 410 -12.09 15.22 -9.21
CA TRP A 410 -12.61 16.51 -9.66
C TRP A 410 -11.80 17.66 -9.10
N ARG A 411 -11.90 18.82 -9.72
CA ARG A 411 -11.29 20.07 -9.28
C ARG A 411 -12.32 21.18 -9.27
N MET A 412 -12.21 22.12 -8.32
CA MET A 412 -13.02 23.34 -8.25
C MET A 412 -12.17 24.53 -7.76
N LYS A 413 -12.67 25.75 -7.96
CA LYS A 413 -12.14 26.92 -7.28
C LYS A 413 -12.46 26.88 -5.77
N THR A 414 -11.75 27.67 -4.97
CA THR A 414 -11.90 27.67 -3.50
C THR A 414 -13.23 28.23 -2.99
N ASP A 415 -14.03 28.82 -3.88
CA ASP A 415 -15.42 29.24 -3.64
C ASP A 415 -16.45 28.17 -4.03
N GLY A 416 -16.04 27.01 -4.55
CA GLY A 416 -16.89 25.93 -5.01
C GLY A 416 -17.30 26.02 -6.49
N SER A 417 -16.91 27.09 -7.20
CA SER A 417 -17.22 27.27 -8.64
C SER A 417 -16.27 26.49 -9.54
N GLU A 418 -16.60 26.42 -10.84
CA GLU A 418 -15.81 25.82 -11.93
C GLU A 418 -15.43 24.34 -11.64
N GLN A 419 -16.40 23.53 -11.20
CA GLN A 419 -16.19 22.11 -10.95
C GLN A 419 -15.91 21.37 -12.26
N THR A 420 -14.74 20.72 -12.37
CA THR A 420 -14.26 20.04 -13.57
C THR A 420 -13.76 18.66 -13.23
N GLN A 421 -14.18 17.64 -14.00
CA GLN A 421 -13.69 16.28 -13.88
C GLN A 421 -12.26 16.17 -14.40
N ILE A 422 -11.37 15.50 -13.62
CA ILE A 422 -9.95 15.33 -13.96
C ILE A 422 -9.65 13.89 -14.40
N THR A 423 -10.23 12.89 -13.74
CA THR A 423 -10.10 11.48 -14.16
C THR A 423 -11.40 10.96 -14.72
N ASN A 424 -11.30 10.08 -15.72
CA ASN A 424 -12.45 9.40 -16.34
C ASN A 424 -11.98 8.04 -16.88
N ASP A 425 -11.75 7.09 -15.98
CA ASP A 425 -11.28 5.75 -16.31
C ASP A 425 -12.13 4.67 -15.62
N GLU A 426 -11.78 3.40 -15.80
CA GLU A 426 -12.52 2.25 -15.30
C GLU A 426 -12.38 1.96 -13.81
N TYR A 427 -11.55 2.73 -13.08
CA TYR A 427 -11.28 2.54 -11.65
C TYR A 427 -12.12 3.48 -10.80
N ASN A 428 -12.37 3.08 -9.56
CA ASN A 428 -12.82 4.00 -8.51
C ASN A 428 -11.59 4.70 -7.92
N ASN A 429 -11.48 6.01 -8.13
CA ASN A 429 -10.35 6.86 -7.77
C ASN A 429 -10.66 7.71 -6.55
N TRP A 430 -9.84 7.59 -5.49
CA TRP A 430 -10.05 8.24 -4.21
C TRP A 430 -8.82 9.04 -3.78
N PHE A 431 -9.02 10.03 -2.89
CA PHE A 431 -8.01 10.76 -2.14
C PHE A 431 -6.89 11.36 -3.01
N PRO A 432 -7.16 12.46 -3.73
CA PRO A 432 -6.14 13.18 -4.49
C PRO A 432 -5.20 13.93 -3.54
N HIS A 433 -3.93 13.51 -3.44
CA HIS A 433 -2.92 14.23 -2.66
C HIS A 433 -1.91 14.89 -3.58
N ILE A 434 -1.84 16.22 -3.45
CA ILE A 434 -1.10 17.08 -4.37
C ILE A 434 0.37 17.13 -3.98
N THR A 435 1.28 17.06 -4.96
CA THR A 435 2.71 17.23 -4.72
C THR A 435 3.02 18.62 -4.15
N PRO A 436 4.04 18.77 -3.28
CA PRO A 436 4.39 20.07 -2.70
C PRO A 436 4.72 21.17 -3.73
N ASP A 437 5.17 20.78 -4.93
CA ASP A 437 5.43 21.72 -6.03
C ASP A 437 4.18 22.11 -6.84
N GLY A 438 3.02 21.53 -6.51
CA GLY A 438 1.73 21.83 -7.14
C GLY A 438 1.60 21.37 -8.59
N LYS A 439 2.39 20.40 -9.07
CA LYS A 439 2.37 19.97 -10.48
C LYS A 439 1.62 18.67 -10.74
N SER A 440 1.61 17.78 -9.77
CA SER A 440 1.05 16.44 -9.89
C SER A 440 0.27 16.08 -8.63
N MET A 441 -0.41 14.94 -8.68
CA MET A 441 -1.04 14.33 -7.51
C MET A 441 -0.81 12.83 -7.51
N VAL A 442 -0.97 12.20 -6.35
CA VAL A 442 -1.18 10.76 -6.20
C VAL A 442 -2.64 10.51 -5.87
N ILE A 443 -3.16 9.39 -6.37
CA ILE A 443 -4.51 8.88 -6.08
C ILE A 443 -4.44 7.40 -5.76
N ILE A 444 -5.40 6.90 -4.98
CA ILE A 444 -5.62 5.46 -4.82
C ILE A 444 -6.73 5.00 -5.76
N SER A 445 -6.48 3.92 -6.50
CA SER A 445 -7.40 3.39 -7.50
C SER A 445 -7.69 1.93 -7.22
N TYR A 446 -8.94 1.59 -7.03
CA TYR A 446 -9.36 0.22 -6.71
C TYR A 446 -9.37 -0.65 -7.96
N VAL A 447 -8.59 -1.73 -7.93
CA VAL A 447 -8.54 -2.77 -8.98
C VAL A 447 -9.72 -3.73 -8.81
N ASP A 448 -10.05 -4.06 -7.57
CA ASP A 448 -11.23 -4.86 -7.26
C ASP A 448 -12.52 -4.05 -7.51
N LYS A 449 -13.56 -4.72 -7.97
CA LYS A 449 -14.89 -4.13 -8.05
C LYS A 449 -15.37 -3.76 -6.65
N ILE A 450 -15.70 -2.51 -6.45
CA ILE A 450 -16.27 -1.97 -5.21
C ILE A 450 -17.51 -1.12 -5.52
N ASN A 451 -18.31 -0.82 -4.49
CA ASN A 451 -19.32 0.21 -4.57
C ASN A 451 -18.61 1.57 -4.77
N PRO A 452 -18.96 2.39 -5.77
CA PRO A 452 -18.34 3.68 -6.01
C PRO A 452 -18.36 4.66 -4.82
N SER A 453 -19.34 4.50 -3.92
CA SER A 453 -19.47 5.33 -2.71
C SER A 453 -18.78 4.74 -1.49
N GLU A 454 -17.92 3.75 -1.67
CA GLU A 454 -17.17 3.10 -0.59
C GLU A 454 -15.69 3.01 -0.93
N HIS A 455 -14.84 3.07 0.09
CA HIS A 455 -13.40 2.87 -0.01
C HIS A 455 -12.93 1.79 0.99
N PRO A 456 -13.28 0.50 0.73
CA PRO A 456 -13.12 -0.57 1.69
C PRO A 456 -11.65 -0.92 2.00
N TYR A 457 -11.42 -1.54 3.16
CA TYR A 457 -10.16 -2.16 3.55
C TYR A 457 -9.82 -3.38 2.68
N TYR A 458 -8.53 -3.71 2.63
CA TYR A 458 -7.95 -4.99 2.19
C TYR A 458 -8.41 -5.41 0.80
N LYS A 459 -8.18 -4.50 -0.14
CA LYS A 459 -8.41 -4.68 -1.59
C LYS A 459 -7.10 -4.55 -2.35
N ARG A 460 -7.11 -5.01 -3.59
CA ARG A 460 -6.03 -4.69 -4.54
C ARG A 460 -6.25 -3.29 -5.05
N VAL A 461 -5.24 -2.45 -4.86
CA VAL A 461 -5.27 -1.06 -5.27
C VAL A 461 -3.97 -0.68 -5.97
N TYR A 462 -4.06 0.31 -6.84
CA TYR A 462 -2.90 1.02 -7.35
C TYR A 462 -2.75 2.36 -6.65
N LEU A 463 -1.51 2.75 -6.33
CA LEU A 463 -1.19 4.16 -6.19
C LEU A 463 -0.77 4.65 -7.57
N ARG A 464 -1.45 5.69 -8.05
CA ARG A 464 -1.21 6.26 -9.38
C ARG A 464 -0.92 7.74 -9.30
N THR A 465 0.02 8.23 -10.10
CA THR A 465 0.34 9.66 -10.22
C THR A 465 -0.11 10.21 -11.56
N LEU A 466 -0.55 11.47 -11.57
CA LEU A 466 -0.94 12.18 -12.77
C LEU A 466 -0.70 13.70 -12.60
N PRO A 467 -0.53 14.46 -13.72
CA PRO A 467 -0.51 15.92 -13.68
C PRO A 467 -1.84 16.48 -13.14
N LEU A 468 -1.78 17.66 -12.47
CA LEU A 468 -2.99 18.28 -11.91
C LEU A 468 -4.05 18.64 -12.96
N ASP A 469 -3.64 18.93 -14.17
CA ASP A 469 -4.57 19.25 -15.28
C ASP A 469 -5.17 18.02 -15.96
N GLY A 470 -4.75 16.80 -15.57
CA GLY A 470 -5.21 15.57 -16.20
C GLY A 470 -4.74 15.38 -17.64
N SER A 471 -3.70 16.11 -18.08
CA SER A 471 -3.21 16.11 -19.48
C SER A 471 -2.68 14.77 -19.97
N THR A 472 -2.30 13.88 -19.05
CA THR A 472 -1.87 12.50 -19.35
C THR A 472 -2.58 11.50 -18.46
N PRO A 473 -2.78 10.25 -18.93
CA PRO A 473 -3.35 9.17 -18.10
C PRO A 473 -2.55 8.92 -16.82
N PRO A 474 -3.21 8.50 -15.73
CA PRO A 474 -2.54 8.13 -14.50
C PRO A 474 -1.53 6.99 -14.68
N LYS A 475 -0.34 7.14 -14.10
CA LYS A 475 0.75 6.16 -14.11
C LYS A 475 0.78 5.41 -12.78
N VAL A 476 0.84 4.07 -12.81
CA VAL A 476 0.96 3.23 -11.61
C VAL A 476 2.36 3.38 -11.00
N VAL A 477 2.44 3.80 -9.73
CA VAL A 477 3.71 3.91 -9.00
C VAL A 477 3.84 2.87 -7.89
N ALA A 478 2.73 2.26 -7.46
CA ALA A 478 2.75 1.12 -6.56
C ALA A 478 1.54 0.21 -6.77
N TYR A 479 1.77 -1.09 -6.58
CA TYR A 479 0.78 -2.17 -6.59
C TYR A 479 0.64 -2.63 -5.13
N VAL A 480 -0.53 -2.43 -4.53
CA VAL A 480 -0.70 -2.54 -3.08
C VAL A 480 -1.89 -3.43 -2.73
N TYR A 481 -1.76 -4.20 -1.67
CA TYR A 481 -2.90 -4.77 -0.95
C TYR A 481 -3.20 -3.87 0.25
N GLY A 482 -4.30 -3.11 0.18
CA GLY A 482 -4.62 -2.01 1.10
C GLY A 482 -6.04 -1.51 0.93
N GLY A 483 -6.22 -0.22 0.65
CA GLY A 483 -7.53 0.45 0.50
C GLY A 483 -7.71 1.53 1.54
N GLN A 484 -8.78 1.45 2.33
CA GLN A 484 -8.99 2.33 3.48
C GLN A 484 -7.74 2.39 4.35
N GLY A 485 -7.29 3.58 4.72
CA GLY A 485 -6.09 3.80 5.55
C GLY A 485 -4.77 3.87 4.77
N THR A 486 -4.73 3.47 3.49
CA THR A 486 -3.48 3.44 2.71
C THR A 486 -2.88 4.84 2.51
N ILE A 487 -3.68 5.81 2.03
CA ILE A 487 -3.27 7.21 1.80
C ILE A 487 -4.45 8.18 2.06
N ASN A 488 -5.17 8.08 3.16
CA ASN A 488 -6.34 8.94 3.42
C ASN A 488 -5.99 10.42 3.69
N VAL A 489 -4.72 10.74 3.90
CA VAL A 489 -4.20 12.07 4.22
C VAL A 489 -2.99 12.40 3.35
N PRO A 490 -2.57 13.68 3.24
CA PRO A 490 -1.42 14.07 2.44
C PRO A 490 -0.17 13.23 2.74
N SER A 491 0.28 12.47 1.74
CA SER A 491 1.26 11.38 1.89
C SER A 491 2.63 11.68 1.27
N TRP A 492 2.82 12.85 0.65
CA TRP A 492 4.07 13.26 0.03
C TRP A 492 5.10 13.74 1.05
N SER A 493 6.37 13.36 0.84
CA SER A 493 7.49 14.01 1.53
C SER A 493 7.57 15.49 1.13
N PRO A 494 8.12 16.37 2.00
CA PRO A 494 8.20 17.81 1.71
C PRO A 494 8.97 18.17 0.43
N ASP A 495 9.90 17.31 0.00
CA ASP A 495 10.65 17.48 -1.25
C ASP A 495 9.95 16.85 -2.48
N GLY A 496 8.79 16.23 -2.30
CA GLY A 496 7.98 15.61 -3.35
C GLY A 496 8.56 14.35 -3.98
N LYS A 497 9.62 13.74 -3.39
CA LYS A 497 10.28 12.57 -3.97
C LYS A 497 9.76 11.24 -3.45
N MET A 498 9.26 11.24 -2.20
CA MET A 498 8.80 10.04 -1.53
C MET A 498 7.30 10.11 -1.24
N LEU A 499 6.67 8.93 -1.30
CA LEU A 499 5.34 8.72 -0.73
C LEU A 499 5.44 7.83 0.50
N ALA A 500 4.72 8.19 1.57
CA ALA A 500 4.46 7.30 2.68
C ALA A 500 3.07 6.69 2.51
N PHE A 501 2.94 5.39 2.70
CA PHE A 501 1.65 4.71 2.63
C PHE A 501 1.65 3.46 3.50
N VAL A 502 0.48 2.88 3.73
CA VAL A 502 0.37 1.59 4.39
C VAL A 502 -0.10 0.50 3.44
N SER A 503 0.48 -0.70 3.62
CA SER A 503 0.04 -1.96 3.03
C SER A 503 -0.35 -2.94 4.13
N ASN A 504 -1.12 -3.97 3.79
CA ASN A 504 -1.71 -4.87 4.78
C ASN A 504 -1.37 -6.34 4.50
N SER A 505 -1.25 -7.12 5.58
CA SER A 505 -1.06 -8.57 5.51
C SER A 505 -1.45 -9.23 6.83
N ASP A 506 -2.17 -10.37 6.77
CA ASP A 506 -2.48 -11.21 7.95
C ASP A 506 -1.26 -12.03 8.43
N GLN A 507 -0.08 -11.76 7.89
CA GLN A 507 1.15 -12.51 8.19
C GLN A 507 2.01 -11.88 9.30
N LEU A 508 1.73 -10.68 9.73
CA LEU A 508 2.56 -9.92 10.67
C LEU A 508 2.49 -10.45 12.10
#